data_eee3129e9b6fe113d78f0800bd233bbc
#
_entry.id   eee3129e9b6fe113d78f0800bd233bbc
#
_cell.length_a   1.000
_cell.length_b   1.000
_cell.length_c   1.000
_cell.angle_alpha   90.00
_cell.angle_beta   90.00
_cell.angle_gamma   90.00
#
_symmetry.space_group_name_H-M   'P 1'
#
loop_
_entity.id
_entity.type
_entity.pdbx_description
1 polymer ?
#
loop_
_entity_poly.entity_id
_entity_poly.type
_entity_poly.pdbx_seq_one_letter_code
_entity_poly.pdbx_strand_id
1 'polypeptide(L)'
;MRQRISRRNVLRAASGALLALPLLPSLRGAARAQAATPPKRFVTMYTPNGVIHEDWWPSAVNSETDFQLSLSHQPLSAYKDRLLILGGVEMKVAADGEGGPHQRGIGGLFTNTQLGQGAFVDGCGRTAGWATGISIDQRIAGVIGAGSPVASLQLGVRATENDVQGRISYAAAGMPLPPLATPLDVYKSVFQDFLPPTVSPDEDAARALLTQRRSVLDAVASEFGALETRLSSQDRQTLDAHLTLIRDVERRLSIGIGDCQKPPQPVTLDPVSETDMPTIAELELDLLAVAFACDLTRVASFEISTALNRIRYPWVNSLGEGHTLSHVGSSDPDTRTQLVARQNWHASLIARLFDKLALISEGDGSVLDSTLLFWGNEVSMGTTHSHDNMPFVLAGGKWAFRTGRYVQYMGNPSHGDLLVSVLNAMGVPDTTFGDARFSTAPLPNLV
;
A
#
# COMPACT_ATOMS: atom_id res chain seq x y z
N MET A 1 42.57 36.56 15.01
CA MET A 1 41.20 37.04 14.73
C MET A 1 40.90 36.88 13.25
N ARG A 2 40.12 35.86 12.83
CA ARG A 2 39.68 35.70 11.44
C ARG A 2 38.36 36.45 11.29
N GLN A 3 38.36 37.55 10.53
CA GLN A 3 37.14 38.30 10.19
C GLN A 3 36.23 37.41 9.37
N ARG A 4 34.99 37.20 9.82
CA ARG A 4 33.93 36.54 9.07
C ARG A 4 33.48 37.48 7.95
N ILE A 5 33.75 37.12 6.70
CA ILE A 5 33.25 37.84 5.54
C ILE A 5 31.76 37.53 5.38
N SER A 6 30.90 38.55 5.52
CA SER A 6 29.45 38.42 5.36
C SER A 6 29.07 38.52 3.89
N ARG A 7 28.08 37.73 3.45
CA ARG A 7 27.52 37.78 2.08
C ARG A 7 27.13 39.21 1.64
N ARG A 8 26.73 40.05 2.57
CA ARG A 8 26.37 41.45 2.35
C ARG A 8 27.58 42.33 1.97
N ASN A 9 28.78 41.97 2.43
CA ASN A 9 30.00 42.73 2.12
C ASN A 9 30.58 42.39 0.76
N VAL A 10 30.38 41.18 0.25
CA VAL A 10 30.80 40.75 -1.11
C VAL A 10 29.94 41.42 -2.18
N LEU A 11 28.66 41.61 -1.93
CA LEU A 11 27.72 42.25 -2.86
C LEU A 11 27.88 43.78 -2.95
N ARG A 12 28.56 44.43 -1.98
CA ARG A 12 28.79 45.88 -1.99
C ARG A 12 30.07 46.30 -2.70
N ALA A 13 30.94 45.37 -3.06
CA ALA A 13 32.23 45.67 -3.70
C ALA A 13 32.21 45.62 -5.23
N ALA A 14 31.09 45.23 -5.87
CA ALA A 14 30.98 45.17 -7.31
C ALA A 14 29.95 46.20 -7.80
N SER A 15 30.46 47.21 -8.45
CA SER A 15 29.70 48.26 -9.16
C SER A 15 28.73 47.65 -10.20
N GLY A 16 27.43 47.70 -9.89
CA GLY A 16 26.36 47.79 -10.90
C GLY A 16 26.01 46.59 -11.76
N ALA A 17 26.62 45.40 -11.62
CA ALA A 17 26.25 44.20 -12.31
C ALA A 17 25.85 43.08 -11.33
N LEU A 18 24.59 42.62 -11.39
CA LEU A 18 24.13 41.42 -10.73
C LEU A 18 24.72 40.18 -11.42
N LEU A 19 25.96 39.84 -11.08
CA LEU A 19 26.54 38.56 -11.42
C LEU A 19 26.07 37.53 -10.38
N ALA A 20 25.22 36.59 -10.77
CA ALA A 20 24.95 35.42 -10.00
C ALA A 20 26.24 34.63 -9.82
N LEU A 21 26.88 34.77 -8.64
CA LEU A 21 28.03 33.96 -8.27
C LEU A 21 27.60 32.49 -8.19
N PRO A 22 28.34 31.55 -8.81
CA PRO A 22 28.09 30.15 -8.62
C PRO A 22 28.16 29.78 -7.15
N LEU A 23 27.29 28.89 -6.69
CA LEU A 23 27.26 28.38 -5.31
C LEU A 23 28.60 27.68 -5.02
N LEU A 24 29.50 28.37 -4.33
CA LEU A 24 30.78 27.80 -3.91
C LEU A 24 30.57 26.91 -2.69
N PRO A 25 30.74 25.57 -2.78
CA PRO A 25 30.53 24.64 -1.67
C PRO A 25 31.38 24.97 -0.44
N SER A 26 32.59 25.52 -0.64
CA SER A 26 33.52 25.91 0.43
C SER A 26 33.07 27.11 1.30
N LEU A 27 32.05 27.88 0.87
CA LEU A 27 31.45 28.97 1.65
C LEU A 27 30.20 28.55 2.43
N ARG A 28 29.76 27.31 2.29
CA ARG A 28 28.80 26.69 3.20
C ARG A 28 29.57 26.38 4.48
N GLY A 29 29.46 27.26 5.52
CA GLY A 29 29.77 26.80 6.85
C GLY A 29 29.01 25.50 7.06
N ALA A 30 29.66 24.50 7.65
CA ALA A 30 29.03 23.24 8.02
C ALA A 30 27.86 23.53 8.99
N ALA A 31 26.72 23.98 8.44
CA ALA A 31 25.46 23.66 9.03
C ALA A 31 25.43 22.13 8.93
N ARG A 32 25.55 21.41 10.04
CA ARG A 32 25.10 20.03 10.13
C ARG A 32 23.72 20.07 9.51
N ALA A 33 23.58 19.59 8.30
CA ALA A 33 22.28 19.24 7.76
C ALA A 33 21.74 18.26 8.80
N GLN A 34 20.73 18.66 9.54
CA GLN A 34 19.98 17.76 10.39
C GLN A 34 19.54 16.70 9.41
N ALA A 35 19.98 15.46 9.60
CA ALA A 35 19.66 14.37 8.71
C ALA A 35 18.13 14.37 8.55
N ALA A 36 17.64 14.58 7.35
CA ALA A 36 16.22 14.62 7.10
C ALA A 36 15.66 13.27 7.57
N THR A 37 14.63 13.30 8.41
CA THR A 37 13.96 12.07 8.87
C THR A 37 13.49 11.29 7.64
N PRO A 38 13.85 10.01 7.51
CA PRO A 38 13.42 9.19 6.38
C PRO A 38 11.90 9.26 6.17
N PRO A 39 11.42 9.30 4.93
CA PRO A 39 9.99 9.36 4.66
C PRO A 39 9.33 8.05 5.09
N LYS A 40 8.22 8.15 5.80
CA LYS A 40 7.40 6.98 6.15
C LYS A 40 6.80 6.37 4.88
N ARG A 41 6.73 5.02 4.85
CA ARG A 41 6.09 4.26 3.76
C ARG A 41 5.05 3.31 4.30
N PHE A 42 3.99 3.09 3.55
CA PHE A 42 2.88 2.26 3.96
C PHE A 42 2.47 1.29 2.84
N VAL A 43 2.22 0.04 3.22
CA VAL A 43 1.71 -1.01 2.32
C VAL A 43 0.52 -1.68 2.97
N THR A 44 -0.62 -1.76 2.27
CA THR A 44 -1.67 -2.73 2.59
C THR A 44 -1.45 -3.99 1.78
N MET A 45 -1.55 -5.15 2.40
CA MET A 45 -1.52 -6.44 1.72
C MET A 45 -2.80 -7.21 2.02
N TYR A 46 -3.44 -7.69 0.99
CA TYR A 46 -4.65 -8.51 1.05
C TYR A 46 -4.38 -9.92 0.54
N THR A 47 -4.87 -10.91 1.27
CA THR A 47 -4.87 -12.31 0.87
C THR A 47 -6.24 -12.95 1.14
N PRO A 48 -6.74 -13.83 0.24
CA PRO A 48 -8.12 -14.28 0.24
C PRO A 48 -8.40 -15.54 1.04
N ASN A 49 -9.71 -15.80 1.26
CA ASN A 49 -10.33 -17.04 1.73
C ASN A 49 -10.06 -17.42 3.19
N GLY A 50 -9.66 -16.47 4.02
CA GLY A 50 -9.40 -16.72 5.43
C GLY A 50 -8.16 -17.58 5.68
N VAL A 51 -8.00 -18.00 6.91
CA VAL A 51 -6.85 -18.80 7.35
C VAL A 51 -7.30 -20.04 8.16
N ILE A 52 -6.38 -20.98 8.34
CA ILE A 52 -6.55 -22.08 9.30
C ILE A 52 -6.06 -21.61 10.66
N HIS A 53 -6.95 -21.41 11.62
CA HIS A 53 -6.64 -20.84 12.91
C HIS A 53 -5.57 -21.63 13.68
N GLU A 54 -5.61 -22.97 13.62
CA GLU A 54 -4.65 -23.86 14.26
C GLU A 54 -3.21 -23.67 13.74
N ASP A 55 -3.07 -23.24 12.50
CA ASP A 55 -1.79 -23.04 11.82
C ASP A 55 -1.43 -21.56 11.62
N TRP A 56 -2.34 -20.64 12.00
CA TRP A 56 -2.14 -19.21 11.88
C TRP A 56 -1.67 -18.55 13.19
N TRP A 57 -2.34 -18.89 14.31
CA TRP A 57 -2.01 -18.25 15.56
C TRP A 57 -0.70 -18.79 16.15
N PRO A 58 0.11 -17.92 16.79
CA PRO A 58 1.33 -18.34 17.48
C PRO A 58 1.07 -19.45 18.49
N SER A 59 2.04 -20.33 18.64
CA SER A 59 2.02 -21.43 19.61
C SER A 59 3.05 -21.21 20.72
N ALA A 60 3.02 -22.04 21.77
CA ALA A 60 3.91 -21.93 22.93
C ALA A 60 3.98 -20.50 23.48
N VAL A 61 2.82 -19.86 23.64
CA VAL A 61 2.72 -18.47 24.07
C VAL A 61 2.90 -18.38 25.57
N ASN A 62 4.09 -17.96 26.04
CA ASN A 62 4.40 -17.70 27.43
C ASN A 62 4.15 -16.21 27.79
N SER A 63 4.35 -15.31 26.84
CA SER A 63 4.06 -13.88 26.93
C SER A 63 3.87 -13.29 25.53
N GLU A 64 3.54 -12.00 25.45
CA GLU A 64 3.43 -11.30 24.16
C GLU A 64 4.72 -11.34 23.33
N THR A 65 5.89 -11.44 23.96
CA THR A 65 7.20 -11.47 23.29
C THR A 65 7.84 -12.85 23.26
N ASP A 66 7.36 -13.78 24.08
CA ASP A 66 7.85 -15.17 24.15
C ASP A 66 6.79 -16.13 23.61
N PHE A 67 6.87 -16.39 22.32
CA PHE A 67 5.99 -17.27 21.55
C PHE A 67 6.73 -17.88 20.36
N GLN A 68 6.19 -18.96 19.81
CA GLN A 68 6.66 -19.53 18.55
C GLN A 68 5.76 -19.07 17.39
N LEU A 69 6.40 -18.71 16.27
CA LEU A 69 5.67 -18.44 15.04
C LEU A 69 4.93 -19.70 14.58
N SER A 70 3.72 -19.50 14.13
CA SER A 70 2.89 -20.56 13.54
C SER A 70 3.48 -21.09 12.22
N LEU A 71 2.92 -22.19 11.73
CA LEU A 71 3.33 -22.76 10.45
C LEU A 71 3.13 -21.75 9.30
N SER A 72 2.06 -21.00 9.30
CA SER A 72 1.75 -20.00 8.25
C SER A 72 2.74 -18.83 8.21
N HIS A 73 3.43 -18.53 9.31
CA HIS A 73 4.38 -17.41 9.42
C HIS A 73 5.84 -17.83 9.34
N GLN A 74 6.16 -19.11 9.11
CA GLN A 74 7.56 -19.58 9.07
C GLN A 74 8.46 -18.81 8.08
N PRO A 75 8.00 -18.40 6.89
CA PRO A 75 8.82 -17.59 5.99
C PRO A 75 9.24 -16.23 6.56
N LEU A 76 8.52 -15.73 7.58
CA LEU A 76 8.81 -14.47 8.27
C LEU A 76 9.71 -14.62 9.50
N SER A 77 10.29 -15.80 9.74
CA SER A 77 11.08 -16.08 10.96
C SER A 77 12.26 -15.13 11.15
N ALA A 78 12.94 -14.73 10.07
CA ALA A 78 14.02 -13.74 10.11
C ALA A 78 13.56 -12.33 10.53
N TYR A 79 12.27 -12.06 10.44
CA TYR A 79 11.62 -10.78 10.74
C TYR A 79 10.69 -10.84 11.94
N LYS A 80 10.76 -11.90 12.78
CA LYS A 80 9.88 -12.05 13.93
C LYS A 80 9.87 -10.80 14.83
N ASP A 81 11.02 -10.19 15.04
CA ASP A 81 11.19 -8.97 15.82
C ASP A 81 10.51 -7.72 15.21
N ARG A 82 10.06 -7.81 13.96
CA ARG A 82 9.34 -6.77 13.21
C ARG A 82 7.84 -7.07 13.04
N LEU A 83 7.36 -8.20 13.58
CA LEU A 83 5.95 -8.58 13.47
C LEU A 83 5.16 -8.14 14.71
N LEU A 84 3.95 -7.69 14.50
CA LEU A 84 2.93 -7.52 15.52
C LEU A 84 1.69 -8.29 15.06
N ILE A 85 1.51 -9.48 15.61
CA ILE A 85 0.39 -10.39 15.31
C ILE A 85 -0.73 -10.06 16.28
N LEU A 86 -1.95 -9.84 15.76
CA LEU A 86 -3.09 -9.36 16.53
C LEU A 86 -4.20 -10.40 16.55
N GLY A 87 -4.45 -11.01 17.71
CA GLY A 87 -5.57 -11.91 17.92
C GLY A 87 -6.74 -11.22 18.64
N GLY A 88 -7.97 -11.69 18.41
CA GLY A 88 -9.19 -11.19 19.05
C GLY A 88 -9.72 -9.87 18.52
N VAL A 89 -9.20 -9.37 17.39
CA VAL A 89 -9.72 -8.16 16.71
C VAL A 89 -10.81 -8.57 15.71
N GLU A 90 -11.95 -7.93 15.76
CA GLU A 90 -13.12 -8.24 14.91
C GLU A 90 -13.32 -7.22 13.81
N MET A 91 -13.70 -7.65 12.61
CA MET A 91 -14.12 -6.77 11.54
C MET A 91 -15.65 -6.53 11.62
N LYS A 92 -16.08 -5.83 12.67
CA LYS A 92 -17.49 -5.63 13.03
C LYS A 92 -18.32 -5.01 11.91
N VAL A 93 -17.72 -4.15 11.09
CA VAL A 93 -18.40 -3.49 9.96
C VAL A 93 -18.88 -4.49 8.91
N ALA A 94 -18.25 -5.66 8.79
CA ALA A 94 -18.57 -6.71 7.83
C ALA A 94 -19.53 -7.77 8.41
N ALA A 95 -19.94 -7.68 9.68
CA ALA A 95 -20.82 -8.67 10.31
C ALA A 95 -22.20 -8.74 9.66
N ASP A 96 -22.71 -7.59 9.21
CA ASP A 96 -24.00 -7.47 8.53
C ASP A 96 -23.94 -6.47 7.36
N GLY A 97 -25.06 -6.25 6.67
CA GLY A 97 -25.19 -5.30 5.56
C GLY A 97 -25.35 -5.96 4.19
N GLU A 98 -25.21 -5.15 3.16
CA GLU A 98 -25.36 -5.57 1.76
C GLU A 98 -24.27 -6.59 1.35
N GLY A 99 -24.66 -7.56 0.53
CA GLY A 99 -23.77 -8.58 -0.01
C GLY A 99 -23.48 -9.77 0.88
N GLY A 100 -22.68 -10.70 0.36
CA GLY A 100 -22.21 -11.87 1.09
C GLY A 100 -20.98 -11.61 1.95
N PRO A 101 -20.58 -12.56 2.81
CA PRO A 101 -19.47 -12.35 3.76
C PRO A 101 -18.16 -11.94 3.07
N HIS A 102 -17.78 -12.57 1.96
CA HIS A 102 -16.59 -12.22 1.21
C HIS A 102 -16.64 -10.78 0.66
N GLN A 103 -17.81 -10.38 0.09
CA GLN A 103 -17.98 -9.02 -0.42
C GLN A 103 -17.89 -7.99 0.70
N ARG A 104 -18.61 -8.22 1.82
CA ARG A 104 -18.54 -7.33 2.99
C ARG A 104 -17.14 -7.25 3.58
N GLY A 105 -16.48 -8.40 3.66
CA GLY A 105 -15.13 -8.49 4.18
C GLY A 105 -14.13 -7.67 3.37
N ILE A 106 -14.03 -7.91 2.06
CA ILE A 106 -13.04 -7.20 1.22
C ILE A 106 -13.34 -5.70 1.14
N GLY A 107 -14.62 -5.32 1.00
CA GLY A 107 -15.00 -3.91 0.97
C GLY A 107 -14.83 -3.18 2.30
N GLY A 108 -15.01 -3.89 3.44
CA GLY A 108 -14.86 -3.34 4.78
C GLY A 108 -13.42 -3.33 5.31
N LEU A 109 -12.55 -4.23 4.83
CA LEU A 109 -11.22 -4.49 5.37
C LEU A 109 -10.36 -3.23 5.53
N PHE A 110 -10.22 -2.44 4.49
CA PHE A 110 -9.40 -1.23 4.51
C PHE A 110 -10.19 0.08 4.49
N THR A 111 -11.52 0.00 4.49
CA THR A 111 -12.39 1.18 4.52
C THR A 111 -13.10 1.38 5.87
N ASN A 112 -13.29 0.30 6.65
CA ASN A 112 -14.19 0.27 7.80
C ASN A 112 -15.58 0.84 7.49
N THR A 113 -16.12 0.56 6.29
CA THR A 113 -17.47 0.97 5.89
C THR A 113 -18.26 -0.22 5.34
N GLN A 114 -19.55 -0.18 5.50
CA GLN A 114 -20.44 -1.14 4.85
C GLN A 114 -20.48 -0.90 3.33
N LEU A 115 -20.94 -1.90 2.59
CA LEU A 115 -21.18 -1.77 1.17
C LEU A 115 -22.49 -1.01 0.91
N GLY A 116 -22.53 -0.25 -0.17
CA GLY A 116 -23.74 0.34 -0.69
C GLY A 116 -24.63 -0.70 -1.40
N GLN A 117 -25.83 -0.30 -1.73
CA GLN A 117 -26.70 -1.10 -2.62
C GLN A 117 -26.11 -1.16 -4.03
N GLY A 118 -26.28 -2.31 -4.70
CA GLY A 118 -25.79 -2.49 -6.04
C GLY A 118 -26.15 -3.85 -6.63
N ALA A 119 -25.57 -4.16 -7.80
CA ALA A 119 -25.91 -5.33 -8.58
C ALA A 119 -24.80 -6.40 -8.62
N PHE A 120 -23.74 -6.27 -7.83
CA PHE A 120 -22.68 -7.28 -7.77
C PHE A 120 -23.18 -8.50 -6.99
N VAL A 121 -23.36 -9.61 -7.68
CA VAL A 121 -23.93 -10.82 -7.10
C VAL A 121 -22.85 -11.72 -6.53
N ASP A 122 -23.00 -12.17 -5.29
CA ASP A 122 -22.14 -13.22 -4.70
C ASP A 122 -22.55 -14.64 -5.15
N GLY A 123 -21.79 -15.66 -4.70
CA GLY A 123 -22.08 -17.05 -5.00
C GLY A 123 -23.41 -17.60 -4.43
N CYS A 124 -24.07 -16.84 -3.53
CA CYS A 124 -25.35 -17.20 -2.90
C CYS A 124 -26.53 -16.33 -3.38
N GLY A 125 -26.32 -15.49 -4.40
CA GLY A 125 -27.34 -14.60 -4.93
C GLY A 125 -27.59 -13.33 -4.14
N ARG A 126 -26.74 -12.98 -3.15
CA ARG A 126 -26.81 -11.72 -2.44
C ARG A 126 -26.17 -10.61 -3.28
N THR A 127 -26.69 -9.40 -3.19
CA THR A 127 -26.22 -8.27 -3.98
C THR A 127 -25.56 -7.21 -3.13
N ALA A 128 -24.57 -6.52 -3.69
CA ALA A 128 -23.90 -5.37 -3.10
C ALA A 128 -23.48 -4.37 -4.17
N GLY A 129 -23.17 -3.15 -3.75
CA GLY A 129 -22.41 -2.15 -4.51
C GLY A 129 -20.99 -2.04 -4.00
N TRP A 130 -20.39 -0.87 -4.23
CA TRP A 130 -19.04 -0.53 -3.76
C TRP A 130 -19.03 -0.18 -2.27
N ALA A 131 -17.84 -0.18 -1.66
CA ALA A 131 -17.65 0.36 -0.31
C ALA A 131 -18.04 1.86 -0.24
N THR A 132 -18.61 2.27 0.91
CA THR A 132 -19.18 3.61 1.07
C THR A 132 -18.21 4.62 1.69
N GLY A 133 -16.91 4.32 1.69
CA GLY A 133 -15.88 5.22 2.22
C GLY A 133 -14.54 5.10 1.51
N ILE A 134 -13.63 5.99 1.87
CA ILE A 134 -12.23 5.98 1.45
C ILE A 134 -11.48 4.84 2.13
N SER A 135 -10.50 4.24 1.46
CA SER A 135 -9.63 3.24 2.10
C SER A 135 -8.45 3.88 2.83
N ILE A 136 -7.89 3.15 3.80
CA ILE A 136 -6.80 3.64 4.66
C ILE A 136 -5.55 4.02 3.86
N ASP A 137 -5.18 3.25 2.85
CA ASP A 137 -4.06 3.54 1.97
C ASP A 137 -4.27 4.89 1.25
N GLN A 138 -5.47 5.19 0.76
CA GLN A 138 -5.78 6.44 0.11
C GLN A 138 -5.85 7.62 1.11
N ARG A 139 -6.36 7.39 2.31
CA ARG A 139 -6.36 8.40 3.38
C ARG A 139 -4.92 8.76 3.79
N ILE A 140 -4.05 7.78 3.90
CA ILE A 140 -2.61 7.98 4.18
C ILE A 140 -1.92 8.65 2.99
N ALA A 141 -2.20 8.22 1.76
CA ALA A 141 -1.64 8.81 0.55
C ALA A 141 -1.94 10.31 0.42
N GLY A 142 -3.12 10.75 0.87
CA GLY A 142 -3.48 12.16 0.93
C GLY A 142 -2.56 13.01 1.83
N VAL A 143 -1.81 12.38 2.74
CA VAL A 143 -0.89 13.06 3.67
C VAL A 143 0.57 12.85 3.27
N ILE A 144 1.04 11.60 3.26
CA ILE A 144 2.47 11.32 3.01
C ILE A 144 2.80 11.14 1.52
N GLY A 145 1.82 10.83 0.68
CA GLY A 145 1.97 10.68 -0.77
C GLY A 145 1.91 12.00 -1.54
N ALA A 146 1.46 13.09 -0.91
CA ALA A 146 1.26 14.38 -1.57
C ALA A 146 2.54 14.99 -2.18
N GLY A 147 3.72 14.60 -1.68
CA GLY A 147 5.02 15.03 -2.21
C GLY A 147 5.66 14.04 -3.18
N SER A 148 5.05 12.88 -3.40
CA SER A 148 5.57 11.84 -4.28
C SER A 148 4.99 11.97 -5.68
N PRO A 149 5.75 11.58 -6.72
CA PRO A 149 5.29 11.55 -8.11
C PRO A 149 4.04 10.71 -8.35
N VAL A 150 3.97 9.58 -7.67
CA VAL A 150 2.81 8.68 -7.64
C VAL A 150 2.29 8.70 -6.20
N ALA A 151 1.13 9.29 -5.96
CA ALA A 151 0.58 9.46 -4.62
C ALA A 151 0.37 8.11 -3.91
N SER A 152 -0.11 7.11 -4.66
CA SER A 152 -0.27 5.72 -4.23
C SER A 152 -0.20 4.79 -5.43
N LEU A 153 0.22 3.54 -5.20
CA LEU A 153 0.37 2.51 -6.23
C LEU A 153 -0.49 1.30 -5.86
N GLN A 154 -1.44 0.95 -6.72
CA GLN A 154 -2.29 -0.22 -6.55
C GLN A 154 -1.72 -1.37 -7.38
N LEU A 155 -1.26 -2.43 -6.71
CA LEU A 155 -0.70 -3.64 -7.31
C LEU A 155 -1.69 -4.80 -7.15
N GLY A 156 -1.79 -5.66 -8.15
CA GLY A 156 -2.72 -6.77 -8.09
C GLY A 156 -2.28 -8.00 -8.85
N VAL A 157 -2.20 -9.10 -8.15
CA VAL A 157 -1.84 -10.42 -8.69
C VAL A 157 -3.11 -11.25 -8.85
N ARG A 158 -3.56 -11.52 -10.07
CA ARG A 158 -4.84 -12.22 -10.34
C ARG A 158 -6.06 -11.47 -9.77
N ALA A 159 -6.00 -10.18 -9.60
CA ALA A 159 -7.08 -9.30 -9.15
C ALA A 159 -7.73 -8.62 -10.38
N THR A 160 -8.40 -9.39 -11.21
CA THR A 160 -8.91 -8.96 -12.53
C THR A 160 -10.41 -8.71 -12.58
N GLU A 161 -11.16 -9.05 -11.54
CA GLU A 161 -12.60 -8.81 -11.46
C GLU A 161 -12.92 -7.31 -11.37
N ASN A 162 -14.04 -6.93 -11.99
CA ASN A 162 -14.51 -5.54 -12.06
C ASN A 162 -15.71 -5.29 -11.12
N ASP A 163 -15.73 -5.95 -9.98
CA ASP A 163 -16.73 -5.78 -8.93
C ASP A 163 -16.05 -5.59 -7.55
N VAL A 164 -16.85 -5.51 -6.48
CA VAL A 164 -16.35 -5.30 -5.12
C VAL A 164 -15.40 -6.40 -4.66
N GLN A 165 -15.48 -7.60 -5.22
CA GLN A 165 -14.66 -8.76 -4.83
C GLN A 165 -13.19 -8.64 -5.29
N GLY A 166 -12.89 -7.72 -6.21
CA GLY A 166 -11.55 -7.43 -6.71
C GLY A 166 -11.10 -5.99 -6.42
N ARG A 167 -11.50 -5.41 -5.30
CA ARG A 167 -11.15 -4.02 -4.95
C ARG A 167 -10.92 -3.84 -3.46
N ILE A 168 -9.70 -3.45 -3.12
CA ILE A 168 -9.28 -3.13 -1.74
C ILE A 168 -9.01 -1.64 -1.52
N SER A 169 -8.77 -0.87 -2.60
CA SER A 169 -8.47 0.56 -2.54
C SER A 169 -9.62 1.39 -3.07
N TYR A 170 -9.97 2.46 -2.35
CA TYR A 170 -11.07 3.38 -2.69
C TYR A 170 -10.63 4.82 -2.46
N ALA A 171 -10.69 5.64 -3.52
CA ALA A 171 -10.38 7.08 -3.43
C ALA A 171 -11.45 7.85 -2.63
N ALA A 172 -12.70 7.38 -2.65
CA ALA A 172 -13.84 7.89 -1.90
C ALA A 172 -14.97 6.86 -1.92
N ALA A 173 -16.09 7.17 -1.30
CA ALA A 173 -17.33 6.37 -1.34
C ALA A 173 -17.72 6.04 -2.79
N GLY A 174 -17.86 4.75 -3.12
CA GLY A 174 -18.21 4.28 -4.45
C GLY A 174 -17.18 4.54 -5.55
N MET A 175 -15.95 4.90 -5.18
CA MET A 175 -14.86 5.21 -6.12
C MET A 175 -13.68 4.24 -5.94
N PRO A 176 -13.82 2.99 -6.40
CA PRO A 176 -12.75 2.01 -6.33
C PRO A 176 -11.59 2.36 -7.25
N LEU A 177 -10.39 2.03 -6.83
CA LEU A 177 -9.18 2.09 -7.65
C LEU A 177 -8.80 0.69 -8.12
N PRO A 178 -8.81 0.43 -9.43
CA PRO A 178 -8.41 -0.87 -9.95
C PRO A 178 -6.91 -1.09 -9.76
N PRO A 179 -6.47 -2.29 -9.34
CA PRO A 179 -5.06 -2.62 -9.29
C PRO A 179 -4.47 -2.78 -10.70
N LEU A 180 -3.17 -2.47 -10.81
CA LEU A 180 -2.37 -2.82 -11.98
C LEU A 180 -2.06 -4.31 -11.90
N ALA A 181 -2.46 -5.08 -12.90
CA ALA A 181 -2.46 -6.54 -12.83
C ALA A 181 -1.23 -7.20 -13.49
N THR A 182 -0.29 -6.39 -14.03
CA THR A 182 0.95 -6.89 -14.62
C THR A 182 2.15 -6.00 -14.26
N PRO A 183 3.35 -6.58 -14.11
CA PRO A 183 4.57 -5.80 -13.89
C PRO A 183 4.85 -4.78 -14.99
N LEU A 184 4.43 -5.07 -16.23
CA LEU A 184 4.57 -4.13 -17.35
C LEU A 184 3.70 -2.89 -17.17
N ASP A 185 2.47 -3.03 -16.65
CA ASP A 185 1.57 -1.91 -16.39
C ASP A 185 2.09 -1.08 -15.21
N VAL A 186 2.61 -1.74 -14.17
CA VAL A 186 3.29 -1.07 -13.05
C VAL A 186 4.50 -0.27 -13.56
N TYR A 187 5.35 -0.89 -14.39
CA TYR A 187 6.51 -0.22 -14.99
C TYR A 187 6.10 1.00 -15.81
N LYS A 188 5.09 0.87 -16.67
CA LYS A 188 4.59 1.98 -17.47
C LYS A 188 4.02 3.10 -16.59
N SER A 189 3.29 2.75 -15.55
CA SER A 189 2.67 3.71 -14.64
C SER A 189 3.70 4.52 -13.85
N VAL A 190 4.80 3.90 -13.40
CA VAL A 190 5.76 4.51 -12.47
C VAL A 190 7.04 4.95 -13.16
N PHE A 191 7.56 4.17 -14.12
CA PHE A 191 8.91 4.33 -14.65
C PHE A 191 8.97 4.71 -16.12
N GLN A 192 7.87 4.71 -16.87
CA GLN A 192 7.91 4.99 -18.31
C GLN A 192 8.55 6.36 -18.61
N ASP A 193 8.11 7.39 -17.92
CA ASP A 193 8.58 8.76 -18.08
C ASP A 193 9.65 9.15 -17.04
N PHE A 194 10.16 8.18 -16.27
CA PHE A 194 11.20 8.42 -15.29
C PHE A 194 12.54 8.62 -15.98
N LEU A 195 13.15 9.79 -15.75
CA LEU A 195 14.49 10.13 -16.20
C LEU A 195 15.44 10.20 -15.00
N PRO A 196 16.51 9.38 -14.96
CA PRO A 196 17.54 9.50 -13.93
C PRO A 196 18.18 10.89 -13.98
N PRO A 197 18.74 11.39 -12.88
CA PRO A 197 19.32 12.74 -12.82
C PRO A 197 20.68 12.89 -13.52
N THR A 198 21.34 11.81 -13.93
CA THR A 198 22.61 11.84 -14.68
C THR A 198 22.33 11.93 -16.19
N VAL A 199 22.61 13.07 -16.78
CA VAL A 199 22.12 13.51 -18.09
C VAL A 199 23.09 13.19 -19.23
N SER A 200 22.59 12.52 -20.28
CA SER A 200 23.21 12.52 -21.61
C SER A 200 22.53 13.58 -22.52
N PRO A 201 23.17 14.05 -23.63
CA PRO A 201 22.58 15.05 -24.53
C PRO A 201 21.21 14.66 -25.12
N ASP A 202 20.92 13.35 -25.26
CA ASP A 202 19.62 12.87 -25.75
C ASP A 202 18.49 13.06 -24.71
N GLU A 203 18.84 13.21 -23.44
CA GLU A 203 17.87 13.42 -22.34
C GLU A 203 17.41 14.88 -22.23
N ASP A 204 18.17 15.85 -22.75
CA ASP A 204 17.71 17.24 -22.80
C ASP A 204 16.50 17.40 -23.72
N ALA A 205 16.44 16.64 -24.82
CA ALA A 205 15.27 16.58 -25.68
C ALA A 205 14.06 15.94 -24.99
N ALA A 206 14.26 14.88 -24.20
CA ALA A 206 13.23 14.26 -23.41
C ALA A 206 12.71 15.18 -22.30
N ARG A 207 13.60 15.92 -21.61
CA ARG A 207 13.23 16.95 -20.62
C ARG A 207 12.43 18.09 -21.24
N ALA A 208 12.81 18.56 -22.44
CA ALA A 208 12.07 19.58 -23.18
C ALA A 208 10.66 19.09 -23.53
N LEU A 209 10.52 17.83 -23.97
CA LEU A 209 9.22 17.20 -24.24
C LEU A 209 8.34 17.09 -22.99
N LEU A 210 8.92 16.69 -21.84
CA LEU A 210 8.21 16.63 -20.57
C LEU A 210 7.73 18.02 -20.11
N THR A 211 8.57 19.04 -20.27
CA THR A 211 8.21 20.44 -19.98
C THR A 211 7.06 20.92 -20.88
N GLN A 212 7.09 20.56 -22.17
CA GLN A 212 6.00 20.87 -23.09
C GLN A 212 4.69 20.17 -22.72
N ARG A 213 4.74 18.88 -22.37
CA ARG A 213 3.57 18.11 -21.90
C ARG A 213 2.96 18.73 -20.64
N ARG A 214 3.79 19.14 -19.68
CA ARG A 214 3.34 19.82 -18.46
C ARG A 214 2.61 21.12 -18.78
N SER A 215 3.14 21.96 -19.67
CA SER A 215 2.51 23.20 -20.10
C SER A 215 1.13 22.99 -20.74
N VAL A 216 0.93 21.88 -21.47
CA VAL A 216 -0.38 21.51 -22.05
C VAL A 216 -1.36 21.10 -20.94
N LEU A 217 -0.91 20.34 -19.94
CA LEU A 217 -1.74 19.92 -18.81
C LEU A 217 -2.16 21.10 -17.93
N ASP A 218 -1.27 22.07 -17.69
CA ASP A 218 -1.58 23.32 -16.97
C ASP A 218 -2.68 24.12 -17.70
N ALA A 219 -2.64 24.19 -19.03
CA ALA A 219 -3.66 24.85 -19.84
C ALA A 219 -5.03 24.13 -19.73
N VAL A 220 -5.03 22.80 -19.80
CA VAL A 220 -6.25 21.98 -19.68
C VAL A 220 -6.87 22.12 -18.28
N ALA A 221 -6.05 22.08 -17.21
CA ALA A 221 -6.51 22.28 -15.85
C ALA A 221 -7.16 23.67 -15.64
N SER A 222 -6.61 24.72 -16.26
CA SER A 222 -7.16 26.07 -16.22
C SER A 222 -8.53 26.16 -16.92
N GLU A 223 -8.71 25.50 -18.07
CA GLU A 223 -10.01 25.45 -18.78
C GLU A 223 -11.07 24.70 -17.96
N PHE A 224 -10.69 23.62 -17.27
CA PHE A 224 -11.59 22.88 -16.38
C PHE A 224 -12.05 23.71 -15.18
N GLY A 225 -11.17 24.50 -14.56
CA GLY A 225 -11.54 25.42 -13.49
C GLY A 225 -12.60 26.46 -13.90
N ALA A 226 -12.58 26.89 -15.15
CA ALA A 226 -13.58 27.79 -15.72
C ALA A 226 -14.96 27.13 -15.95
N LEU A 227 -14.97 25.79 -16.14
CA LEU A 227 -16.20 25.02 -16.34
C LEU A 227 -16.90 24.65 -15.02
N GLU A 228 -16.15 24.48 -13.92
CA GLU A 228 -16.63 24.01 -12.61
C GLU A 228 -17.85 24.81 -12.10
N THR A 229 -17.87 26.13 -12.34
CA THR A 229 -18.97 27.02 -11.90
C THR A 229 -20.26 26.82 -12.68
N ARG A 230 -20.25 26.06 -13.77
CA ARG A 230 -21.38 25.88 -14.69
C ARG A 230 -21.95 24.47 -14.66
N LEU A 231 -21.39 23.57 -13.88
CA LEU A 231 -21.73 22.15 -13.86
C LEU A 231 -22.65 21.78 -12.70
N SER A 232 -23.41 20.69 -12.88
CA SER A 232 -24.17 20.04 -11.82
C SER A 232 -23.22 19.44 -10.76
N SER A 233 -23.75 19.08 -9.57
CA SER A 233 -22.96 18.45 -8.51
C SER A 233 -22.35 17.11 -8.95
N GLN A 234 -23.05 16.33 -9.76
CA GLN A 234 -22.60 15.04 -10.29
C GLN A 234 -21.50 15.22 -11.34
N ASP A 235 -21.66 16.21 -12.24
CA ASP A 235 -20.66 16.52 -13.25
C ASP A 235 -19.38 17.11 -12.62
N ARG A 236 -19.50 17.88 -11.52
CA ARG A 236 -18.35 18.35 -10.75
C ARG A 236 -17.54 17.19 -10.15
N GLN A 237 -18.20 16.18 -9.56
CA GLN A 237 -17.48 15.00 -9.04
C GLN A 237 -16.69 14.27 -10.14
N THR A 238 -17.28 14.13 -11.32
CA THR A 238 -16.61 13.54 -12.49
C THR A 238 -15.44 14.41 -12.96
N LEU A 239 -15.60 15.71 -12.93
CA LEU A 239 -14.56 16.67 -13.30
C LEU A 239 -13.43 16.69 -12.28
N ASP A 240 -13.73 16.65 -10.98
CA ASP A 240 -12.73 16.59 -9.90
C ASP A 240 -11.88 15.30 -9.98
N ALA A 241 -12.52 14.16 -10.30
CA ALA A 241 -11.80 12.92 -10.57
C ALA A 241 -10.84 13.08 -11.77
N HIS A 242 -11.27 13.75 -12.84
CA HIS A 242 -10.43 14.03 -14.01
C HIS A 242 -9.29 15.00 -13.69
N LEU A 243 -9.54 16.05 -12.92
CA LEU A 243 -8.51 17.00 -12.46
C LEU A 243 -7.48 16.31 -11.56
N THR A 244 -7.92 15.36 -10.72
CA THR A 244 -7.03 14.56 -9.89
C THR A 244 -6.09 13.70 -10.75
N LEU A 245 -6.61 13.07 -11.81
CA LEU A 245 -5.79 12.32 -12.78
C LEU A 245 -4.79 13.24 -13.51
N ILE A 246 -5.19 14.45 -13.91
CA ILE A 246 -4.30 15.42 -14.55
C ILE A 246 -3.19 15.84 -13.59
N ARG A 247 -3.50 16.17 -12.34
CA ARG A 247 -2.51 16.52 -11.31
C ARG A 247 -1.55 15.37 -11.01
N ASP A 248 -2.01 14.11 -11.09
CA ASP A 248 -1.15 12.94 -10.96
C ASP A 248 -0.18 12.82 -12.13
N VAL A 249 -0.63 13.10 -13.36
CA VAL A 249 0.25 13.14 -14.54
C VAL A 249 1.28 14.27 -14.42
N GLU A 250 0.88 15.47 -13.98
CA GLU A 250 1.80 16.59 -13.73
C GLU A 250 2.87 16.25 -12.69
N ARG A 251 2.49 15.61 -11.59
CA ARG A 251 3.45 15.11 -10.58
C ARG A 251 4.45 14.15 -11.18
N ARG A 252 4.01 13.17 -11.96
CA ARG A 252 4.89 12.19 -12.64
C ARG A 252 5.89 12.86 -13.59
N LEU A 253 5.52 13.99 -14.22
CA LEU A 253 6.38 14.75 -15.11
C LEU A 253 7.39 15.65 -14.38
N SER A 254 7.27 15.87 -13.07
CA SER A 254 8.12 16.80 -12.29
C SER A 254 9.34 16.17 -11.62
N ILE A 255 9.63 14.88 -11.86
CA ILE A 255 10.64 14.13 -11.11
C ILE A 255 12.05 14.36 -11.64
N GLY A 256 12.90 14.88 -10.76
CA GLY A 256 14.36 14.75 -10.82
C GLY A 256 14.83 14.26 -9.46
N ILE A 257 15.03 12.96 -9.28
CA ILE A 257 15.47 12.37 -8.00
C ILE A 257 16.84 11.73 -8.19
N GLY A 258 17.78 12.04 -7.29
CA GLY A 258 19.16 11.60 -7.07
C GLY A 258 19.66 10.32 -7.78
N ASP A 259 20.51 9.52 -7.14
CA ASP A 259 21.19 8.32 -7.73
C ASP A 259 20.27 7.15 -8.11
N CYS A 260 19.00 7.39 -8.32
CA CYS A 260 17.99 6.39 -8.62
C CYS A 260 18.06 5.93 -10.07
N GLN A 261 18.14 4.63 -10.31
CA GLN A 261 18.22 4.07 -11.65
C GLN A 261 16.88 3.48 -12.08
N LYS A 262 16.53 3.70 -13.36
CA LYS A 262 15.36 3.09 -13.98
C LYS A 262 15.56 1.59 -14.07
N PRO A 263 14.62 0.77 -13.55
CA PRO A 263 14.72 -0.69 -13.68
C PRO A 263 14.54 -1.10 -15.15
N PRO A 264 14.99 -2.29 -15.55
CA PRO A 264 14.71 -2.83 -16.87
C PRO A 264 13.19 -3.05 -17.04
N GLN A 265 12.71 -2.82 -18.27
CA GLN A 265 11.30 -3.06 -18.59
C GLN A 265 10.98 -4.56 -18.46
N PRO A 266 9.94 -4.94 -17.67
CA PRO A 266 9.51 -6.33 -17.56
C PRO A 266 8.95 -6.88 -18.88
N VAL A 267 9.01 -8.21 -19.00
CA VAL A 267 8.32 -8.93 -20.08
C VAL A 267 6.80 -8.86 -19.89
N THR A 268 6.07 -9.07 -20.97
CA THR A 268 4.61 -9.22 -20.91
C THR A 268 4.27 -10.59 -20.30
N LEU A 269 3.43 -10.58 -19.26
CA LEU A 269 2.90 -11.77 -18.59
C LEU A 269 1.37 -11.74 -18.67
N ASP A 270 0.74 -12.91 -18.63
CA ASP A 270 -0.70 -13.03 -18.65
C ASP A 270 -1.28 -12.86 -17.23
N PRO A 271 -2.05 -11.79 -16.92
CA PRO A 271 -2.61 -11.54 -15.60
C PRO A 271 -3.63 -12.60 -15.14
N VAL A 272 -4.13 -13.44 -16.06
CA VAL A 272 -5.06 -14.52 -15.71
C VAL A 272 -4.43 -15.90 -15.68
N SER A 273 -3.13 -16.01 -15.95
CA SER A 273 -2.36 -17.26 -15.90
C SER A 273 -2.02 -17.64 -14.46
N GLU A 274 -2.43 -18.85 -14.02
CA GLU A 274 -1.98 -19.41 -12.74
C GLU A 274 -0.46 -19.62 -12.72
N THR A 275 0.13 -19.99 -13.85
CA THR A 275 1.58 -20.23 -13.98
C THR A 275 2.40 -18.95 -13.84
N ASP A 276 1.91 -17.81 -14.35
CA ASP A 276 2.62 -16.54 -14.31
C ASP A 276 2.45 -15.82 -12.97
N MET A 277 1.47 -16.23 -12.16
CA MET A 277 1.12 -15.58 -10.89
C MET A 277 2.31 -15.38 -9.94
N PRO A 278 3.20 -16.37 -9.68
CA PRO A 278 4.38 -16.14 -8.83
C PRO A 278 5.33 -15.09 -9.41
N THR A 279 5.58 -15.16 -10.71
CA THR A 279 6.48 -14.22 -11.40
C THR A 279 5.92 -12.80 -11.39
N ILE A 280 4.61 -12.65 -11.60
CA ILE A 280 3.92 -11.35 -11.50
C ILE A 280 4.10 -10.78 -10.10
N ALA A 281 3.78 -11.57 -9.05
CA ALA A 281 3.91 -11.14 -7.66
C ALA A 281 5.34 -10.68 -7.32
N GLU A 282 6.34 -11.46 -7.71
CA GLU A 282 7.73 -11.15 -7.45
C GLU A 282 8.20 -9.89 -8.16
N LEU A 283 7.89 -9.73 -9.44
CA LEU A 283 8.28 -8.55 -10.21
C LEU A 283 7.57 -7.28 -9.76
N GLU A 284 6.30 -7.36 -9.35
CA GLU A 284 5.59 -6.21 -8.80
C GLU A 284 6.20 -5.73 -7.48
N LEU A 285 6.59 -6.66 -6.60
CA LEU A 285 7.28 -6.31 -5.35
C LEU A 285 8.70 -5.75 -5.62
N ASP A 286 9.40 -6.25 -6.66
CA ASP A 286 10.68 -5.71 -7.08
C ASP A 286 10.54 -4.27 -7.58
N LEU A 287 9.54 -3.99 -8.40
CA LEU A 287 9.23 -2.63 -8.86
C LEU A 287 8.80 -1.72 -7.72
N LEU A 288 8.00 -2.22 -6.77
CA LEU A 288 7.62 -1.48 -5.57
C LEU A 288 8.86 -1.10 -4.73
N ALA A 289 9.78 -2.04 -4.52
CA ALA A 289 11.01 -1.76 -3.78
C ALA A 289 11.84 -0.65 -4.44
N VAL A 290 11.97 -0.67 -5.77
CA VAL A 290 12.63 0.41 -6.54
C VAL A 290 11.84 1.72 -6.43
N ALA A 291 10.51 1.68 -6.54
CA ALA A 291 9.68 2.87 -6.42
C ALA A 291 9.81 3.52 -5.02
N PHE A 292 9.91 2.72 -3.97
CA PHE A 292 10.16 3.19 -2.60
C PHE A 292 11.58 3.73 -2.42
N ALA A 293 12.60 3.04 -2.97
CA ALA A 293 13.98 3.50 -2.94
C ALA A 293 14.15 4.88 -3.59
N CYS A 294 13.43 5.10 -4.68
CA CYS A 294 13.46 6.32 -5.46
C CYS A 294 12.47 7.40 -4.97
N ASP A 295 11.77 7.16 -3.88
CA ASP A 295 10.70 8.03 -3.35
C ASP A 295 9.65 8.43 -4.42
N LEU A 296 9.42 7.52 -5.40
CA LEU A 296 8.44 7.72 -6.48
C LEU A 296 7.01 7.54 -5.95
N THR A 297 6.84 6.69 -4.97
CA THR A 297 5.63 6.56 -4.15
C THR A 297 6.01 6.26 -2.71
N ARG A 298 5.11 6.51 -1.77
CA ARG A 298 5.25 6.19 -0.34
C ARG A 298 4.11 5.30 0.15
N VAL A 299 3.11 5.05 -0.68
CA VAL A 299 1.94 4.26 -0.33
C VAL A 299 1.66 3.26 -1.44
N ALA A 300 1.42 2.01 -1.08
CA ALA A 300 0.99 0.98 -2.01
C ALA A 300 -0.08 0.09 -1.38
N SER A 301 -0.91 -0.49 -2.24
CA SER A 301 -1.75 -1.65 -1.92
C SER A 301 -1.31 -2.84 -2.76
N PHE A 302 -1.32 -4.03 -2.17
CA PHE A 302 -0.94 -5.26 -2.83
C PHE A 302 -2.06 -6.30 -2.64
N GLU A 303 -2.82 -6.52 -3.71
CA GLU A 303 -3.99 -7.40 -3.73
C GLU A 303 -3.63 -8.74 -4.35
N ILE A 304 -3.66 -9.82 -3.54
CA ILE A 304 -3.48 -11.18 -4.03
C ILE A 304 -4.83 -11.79 -4.33
N SER A 305 -5.19 -11.83 -5.63
CA SER A 305 -6.45 -12.40 -6.12
C SER A 305 -7.68 -11.64 -5.59
N THR A 306 -8.83 -12.23 -5.77
CA THR A 306 -10.14 -11.69 -5.39
C THR A 306 -10.69 -12.39 -4.16
N ALA A 307 -11.74 -11.86 -3.56
CA ALA A 307 -12.37 -12.43 -2.36
C ALA A 307 -12.89 -13.86 -2.54
N LEU A 308 -13.28 -14.25 -3.74
CA LEU A 308 -13.63 -15.63 -4.09
C LEU A 308 -12.51 -16.29 -4.90
N ASN A 309 -11.33 -16.39 -4.31
CA ASN A 309 -10.18 -16.98 -5.00
C ASN A 309 -10.44 -18.45 -5.38
N ARG A 310 -10.70 -18.69 -6.66
CA ARG A 310 -10.86 -20.03 -7.25
C ARG A 310 -9.60 -20.54 -7.95
N ILE A 311 -8.45 -19.96 -7.67
CA ILE A 311 -7.16 -20.23 -8.33
C ILE A 311 -6.50 -21.44 -7.68
N ARG A 312 -5.76 -22.22 -8.47
CA ARG A 312 -4.81 -23.24 -7.98
C ARG A 312 -3.43 -22.63 -7.81
N TYR A 313 -2.67 -23.17 -6.86
CA TYR A 313 -1.29 -22.74 -6.60
C TYR A 313 -0.32 -23.91 -6.83
N PRO A 314 -0.11 -24.32 -8.12
CA PRO A 314 0.72 -25.50 -8.44
C PRO A 314 2.17 -25.35 -7.99
N TRP A 315 2.72 -24.15 -7.94
CA TRP A 315 4.10 -23.89 -7.49
C TRP A 315 4.35 -24.20 -6.01
N VAL A 316 3.31 -24.31 -5.21
CA VAL A 316 3.38 -24.76 -3.80
C VAL A 316 2.63 -26.08 -3.59
N ASN A 317 2.43 -26.83 -4.65
CA ASN A 317 1.72 -28.12 -4.66
C ASN A 317 0.28 -28.05 -4.08
N SER A 318 -0.39 -26.91 -4.21
CA SER A 318 -1.81 -26.74 -3.85
C SER A 318 -2.67 -26.78 -5.12
N LEU A 319 -3.12 -27.98 -5.46
CA LEU A 319 -3.79 -28.27 -6.72
C LEU A 319 -5.31 -28.14 -6.66
N GLY A 320 -5.89 -28.02 -5.47
CA GLY A 320 -7.30 -27.71 -5.28
C GLY A 320 -7.60 -26.24 -5.54
N GLU A 321 -8.85 -25.95 -5.87
CA GLU A 321 -9.37 -24.60 -6.01
C GLU A 321 -9.45 -23.90 -4.65
N GLY A 322 -8.90 -22.69 -4.51
CA GLY A 322 -8.69 -22.03 -3.22
C GLY A 322 -9.94 -21.89 -2.37
N HIS A 323 -11.01 -21.35 -2.93
CA HIS A 323 -12.27 -21.18 -2.22
C HIS A 323 -12.90 -22.52 -1.82
N THR A 324 -12.84 -23.54 -2.67
CA THR A 324 -13.32 -24.89 -2.33
C THR A 324 -12.51 -25.50 -1.18
N LEU A 325 -11.17 -25.40 -1.20
CA LEU A 325 -10.33 -25.89 -0.11
C LEU A 325 -10.64 -25.15 1.20
N SER A 326 -10.89 -23.84 1.17
CA SER A 326 -11.16 -23.05 2.38
C SER A 326 -12.43 -23.49 3.11
N HIS A 327 -13.44 -23.97 2.39
CA HIS A 327 -14.65 -24.55 2.98
C HIS A 327 -14.43 -25.91 3.68
N VAL A 328 -13.45 -26.68 3.25
CA VAL A 328 -13.05 -27.93 3.91
C VAL A 328 -12.21 -27.67 5.14
N GLY A 329 -11.27 -26.70 5.03
CA GLY A 329 -10.43 -26.25 6.14
C GLY A 329 -9.49 -27.36 6.65
N SER A 330 -9.27 -27.41 7.97
CA SER A 330 -8.37 -28.36 8.64
C SER A 330 -8.99 -29.72 8.88
N SER A 331 -10.26 -29.95 8.52
CA SER A 331 -10.94 -31.24 8.73
C SER A 331 -10.36 -32.36 7.86
N ASP A 332 -9.73 -32.02 6.73
CA ASP A 332 -9.01 -32.94 5.86
C ASP A 332 -7.51 -32.60 5.87
N PRO A 333 -6.61 -33.55 6.19
CA PRO A 333 -5.18 -33.32 6.31
C PRO A 333 -4.52 -32.85 5.00
N ASP A 334 -4.94 -33.34 3.83
CA ASP A 334 -4.40 -32.92 2.55
C ASP A 334 -4.80 -31.49 2.22
N THR A 335 -6.06 -31.14 2.48
CA THR A 335 -6.57 -29.77 2.34
C THR A 335 -5.83 -28.81 3.28
N ARG A 336 -5.64 -29.19 4.55
CA ARG A 336 -4.87 -28.41 5.52
C ARG A 336 -3.45 -28.14 5.01
N THR A 337 -2.77 -29.17 4.51
CA THR A 337 -1.42 -29.03 3.93
C THR A 337 -1.40 -28.05 2.77
N GLN A 338 -2.37 -28.12 1.86
CA GLN A 338 -2.47 -27.21 0.72
C GLN A 338 -2.74 -25.76 1.16
N LEU A 339 -3.63 -25.54 2.12
CA LEU A 339 -3.95 -24.20 2.63
C LEU A 339 -2.78 -23.57 3.36
N VAL A 340 -2.07 -24.34 4.22
CA VAL A 340 -0.84 -23.87 4.89
C VAL A 340 0.23 -23.50 3.85
N ALA A 341 0.41 -24.30 2.80
CA ALA A 341 1.36 -24.00 1.74
C ALA A 341 1.06 -22.66 1.03
N ARG A 342 -0.23 -22.35 0.81
CA ARG A 342 -0.67 -21.04 0.27
C ARG A 342 -0.34 -19.90 1.23
N GLN A 343 -0.67 -20.05 2.52
CA GLN A 343 -0.39 -19.04 3.54
C GLN A 343 1.11 -18.79 3.68
N ASN A 344 1.92 -19.85 3.61
CA ASN A 344 3.39 -19.74 3.56
C ASN A 344 3.85 -18.95 2.33
N TRP A 345 3.28 -19.20 1.15
CA TRP A 345 3.63 -18.44 -0.03
C TRP A 345 3.27 -16.95 0.13
N HIS A 346 2.09 -16.63 0.66
CA HIS A 346 1.72 -15.25 0.95
C HIS A 346 2.72 -14.59 1.91
N ALA A 347 3.08 -15.28 3.00
CA ALA A 347 4.08 -14.81 3.96
C ALA A 347 5.46 -14.62 3.32
N SER A 348 5.86 -15.50 2.37
CA SER A 348 7.13 -15.40 1.65
C SER A 348 7.23 -14.15 0.76
N LEU A 349 6.11 -13.65 0.24
CA LEU A 349 6.07 -12.39 -0.51
C LEU A 349 6.41 -11.18 0.38
N ILE A 350 5.93 -11.18 1.64
CA ILE A 350 6.31 -10.15 2.62
C ILE A 350 7.80 -10.25 2.94
N ALA A 351 8.31 -11.47 3.20
CA ALA A 351 9.74 -11.67 3.45
C ALA A 351 10.59 -11.18 2.28
N ARG A 352 10.21 -11.51 1.03
CA ARG A 352 10.89 -11.03 -0.18
C ARG A 352 10.92 -9.50 -0.27
N LEU A 353 9.80 -8.85 -0.03
CA LEU A 353 9.76 -7.38 -0.01
C LEU A 353 10.71 -6.84 1.05
N PHE A 354 10.68 -7.40 2.24
CA PHE A 354 11.52 -6.97 3.37
C PHE A 354 13.02 -7.19 3.09
N ASP A 355 13.40 -8.32 2.49
CA ASP A 355 14.77 -8.59 2.06
C ASP A 355 15.29 -7.48 1.13
N LYS A 356 14.46 -7.07 0.16
CA LYS A 356 14.83 -6.02 -0.79
C LYS A 356 14.92 -4.65 -0.13
N LEU A 357 13.93 -4.28 0.70
CA LEU A 357 13.92 -2.99 1.39
C LEU A 357 15.05 -2.88 2.43
N ALA A 358 15.46 -4.00 3.05
CA ALA A 358 16.57 -4.04 3.99
C ALA A 358 17.94 -3.78 3.34
N LEU A 359 18.08 -4.09 2.06
CA LEU A 359 19.32 -3.87 1.29
C LEU A 359 19.48 -2.42 0.81
N ILE A 360 18.42 -1.62 0.85
CA ILE A 360 18.43 -0.24 0.37
C ILE A 360 18.72 0.69 1.54
N SER A 361 19.90 1.31 1.53
CA SER A 361 20.32 2.23 2.61
C SER A 361 19.50 3.52 2.60
N GLU A 362 19.04 3.96 3.77
CA GLU A 362 18.32 5.23 3.96
C GLU A 362 18.68 5.85 5.31
N GLY A 363 19.33 7.00 5.29
CA GLY A 363 19.85 7.64 6.51
C GLY A 363 20.84 6.72 7.25
N ASP A 364 20.59 6.48 8.52
CA ASP A 364 21.39 5.57 9.38
C ASP A 364 20.86 4.12 9.35
N GLY A 365 19.86 3.82 8.54
CA GLY A 365 19.19 2.52 8.44
C GLY A 365 18.91 2.10 7.00
N SER A 366 17.76 1.50 6.78
CA SER A 366 17.28 1.02 5.50
C SER A 366 15.86 1.49 5.21
N VAL A 367 15.42 1.37 3.95
CA VAL A 367 14.03 1.65 3.54
C VAL A 367 13.03 0.79 4.32
N LEU A 368 13.43 -0.43 4.74
CA LEU A 368 12.61 -1.27 5.60
C LEU A 368 12.31 -0.61 6.96
N ASP A 369 13.27 0.14 7.52
CA ASP A 369 13.09 0.77 8.83
C ASP A 369 12.07 1.92 8.80
N SER A 370 11.79 2.48 7.64
CA SER A 370 10.75 3.51 7.42
C SER A 370 9.45 2.96 6.81
N THR A 371 9.33 1.63 6.65
CA THR A 371 8.17 0.97 6.02
C THR A 371 7.30 0.25 7.06
N LEU A 372 5.98 0.46 6.97
CA LEU A 372 4.95 -0.30 7.69
C LEU A 372 4.08 -1.04 6.68
N LEU A 373 3.88 -2.35 6.90
CA LEU A 373 2.96 -3.18 6.12
C LEU A 373 1.81 -3.65 7.02
N PHE A 374 0.58 -3.55 6.52
CA PHE A 374 -0.62 -4.11 7.14
C PHE A 374 -1.17 -5.25 6.27
N TRP A 375 -1.08 -6.47 6.78
CA TRP A 375 -1.59 -7.68 6.14
C TRP A 375 -2.93 -8.08 6.74
N GLY A 376 -3.95 -8.26 5.89
CA GLY A 376 -5.30 -8.67 6.28
C GLY A 376 -5.95 -9.61 5.27
N ASN A 377 -7.13 -10.10 5.67
CA ASN A 377 -7.96 -11.03 4.91
C ASN A 377 -9.42 -10.58 4.98
N GLU A 378 -10.27 -10.99 4.04
CA GLU A 378 -11.67 -10.60 4.02
C GLU A 378 -12.54 -11.37 4.98
N VAL A 379 -12.16 -12.60 5.35
CA VAL A 379 -12.82 -13.44 6.36
C VAL A 379 -11.78 -14.05 7.28
N SER A 380 -12.17 -14.41 8.48
CA SER A 380 -11.30 -15.06 9.45
C SER A 380 -10.99 -16.51 9.06
N MET A 381 -12.02 -17.27 8.80
CA MET A 381 -11.93 -18.66 8.32
C MET A 381 -12.88 -18.90 7.15
N GLY A 382 -12.41 -19.61 6.13
CA GLY A 382 -13.22 -19.97 4.97
C GLY A 382 -14.37 -20.94 5.31
N THR A 383 -14.21 -21.78 6.34
CA THR A 383 -15.24 -22.73 6.78
C THR A 383 -16.48 -22.08 7.38
N THR A 384 -16.33 -20.92 8.01
CA THR A 384 -17.41 -20.22 8.71
C THR A 384 -17.79 -18.89 8.08
N HIS A 385 -16.90 -18.32 7.25
CA HIS A 385 -16.98 -16.94 6.75
C HIS A 385 -17.14 -15.90 7.85
N SER A 386 -16.62 -16.19 9.06
CA SER A 386 -16.68 -15.28 10.20
C SER A 386 -15.79 -14.07 10.00
N HIS A 387 -16.17 -12.95 10.60
CA HIS A 387 -15.38 -11.73 10.72
C HIS A 387 -14.88 -11.51 12.16
N ASP A 388 -14.98 -12.56 13.01
CA ASP A 388 -14.45 -12.56 14.37
C ASP A 388 -12.99 -13.00 14.38
N ASN A 389 -12.19 -12.47 15.30
CA ASN A 389 -10.79 -12.85 15.45
C ASN A 389 -10.02 -12.87 14.11
N MET A 390 -10.05 -11.74 13.42
CA MET A 390 -9.46 -11.59 12.09
C MET A 390 -7.94 -11.74 12.09
N PRO A 391 -7.36 -12.37 11.04
CA PRO A 391 -5.93 -12.64 10.95
C PRO A 391 -5.13 -11.39 10.54
N PHE A 392 -5.01 -10.42 11.44
CA PHE A 392 -4.29 -9.19 11.20
C PHE A 392 -2.84 -9.25 11.65
N VAL A 393 -1.94 -8.79 10.78
CA VAL A 393 -0.52 -8.66 11.06
C VAL A 393 -0.04 -7.27 10.64
N LEU A 394 0.59 -6.54 11.56
CA LEU A 394 1.43 -5.39 11.21
C LEU A 394 2.88 -5.85 11.13
N ALA A 395 3.58 -5.47 10.09
CA ALA A 395 4.97 -5.86 9.88
C ALA A 395 5.84 -4.62 9.54
N GLY A 396 7.03 -4.51 10.13
CA GLY A 396 7.84 -3.28 10.09
C GLY A 396 7.36 -2.24 11.10
N GLY A 397 7.53 -0.96 10.79
CA GLY A 397 6.98 0.14 11.59
C GLY A 397 7.47 0.23 13.04
N LYS A 398 8.69 -0.23 13.35
CA LYS A 398 9.29 -0.17 14.70
C LYS A 398 9.30 1.23 15.32
N TRP A 399 9.23 2.26 14.49
CA TRP A 399 9.12 3.66 14.90
C TRP A 399 7.72 4.04 15.42
N ALA A 400 6.71 3.21 15.15
CA ALA A 400 5.31 3.48 15.47
C ALA A 400 4.75 2.49 16.49
N PHE A 401 5.15 1.21 16.41
CA PHE A 401 4.58 0.12 17.19
C PHE A 401 5.66 -0.69 17.89
N ARG A 402 5.34 -1.19 19.07
CA ARG A 402 6.15 -2.21 19.73
C ARG A 402 5.97 -3.55 19.01
N THR A 403 6.89 -3.90 18.14
CA THR A 403 6.90 -5.13 17.34
C THR A 403 7.60 -6.29 18.07
N GLY A 404 7.68 -7.46 17.42
CA GLY A 404 8.18 -8.70 18.03
C GLY A 404 7.17 -9.30 19.01
N ARG A 405 5.86 -9.07 18.79
CA ARG A 405 4.80 -9.40 19.76
C ARG A 405 3.63 -10.13 19.11
N TYR A 406 3.01 -10.98 19.92
CA TYR A 406 1.65 -11.46 19.70
C TYR A 406 0.74 -10.86 20.78
N VAL A 407 -0.21 -10.05 20.39
CA VAL A 407 -1.17 -9.40 21.29
C VAL A 407 -2.54 -10.03 21.09
N GLN A 408 -3.05 -10.70 22.14
CA GLN A 408 -4.38 -11.27 22.16
C GLN A 408 -5.34 -10.35 22.91
N TYR A 409 -6.32 -9.79 22.18
CA TYR A 409 -7.38 -8.96 22.78
C TYR A 409 -8.53 -9.83 23.27
N MET A 410 -8.96 -9.60 24.53
CA MET A 410 -10.05 -10.34 25.17
C MET A 410 -11.40 -9.65 25.04
N GLY A 411 -11.44 -8.40 24.63
CA GLY A 411 -12.66 -7.58 24.54
C GLY A 411 -13.22 -7.44 23.13
N ASN A 412 -12.70 -8.20 22.19
CA ASN A 412 -13.11 -8.20 20.79
C ASN A 412 -13.25 -6.77 20.21
N PRO A 413 -12.18 -5.95 20.27
CA PRO A 413 -12.21 -4.60 19.70
C PRO A 413 -12.45 -4.63 18.20
N SER A 414 -12.98 -3.55 17.67
CA SER A 414 -13.17 -3.41 16.23
C SER A 414 -11.85 -3.17 15.50
N HIS A 415 -11.70 -3.73 14.30
CA HIS A 415 -10.58 -3.41 13.43
C HIS A 415 -10.57 -1.93 13.01
N GLY A 416 -11.70 -1.24 13.04
CA GLY A 416 -11.76 0.21 12.85
C GLY A 416 -10.85 0.98 13.81
N ASP A 417 -10.72 0.52 15.06
CA ASP A 417 -9.80 1.08 16.05
C ASP A 417 -8.33 0.78 15.70
N LEU A 418 -8.06 -0.40 15.10
CA LEU A 418 -6.74 -0.72 14.54
C LEU A 418 -6.40 0.21 13.37
N LEU A 419 -7.34 0.47 12.45
CA LEU A 419 -7.14 1.40 11.34
C LEU A 419 -6.82 2.81 11.83
N VAL A 420 -7.49 3.30 12.90
CA VAL A 420 -7.16 4.59 13.54
C VAL A 420 -5.73 4.58 14.10
N SER A 421 -5.31 3.48 14.73
CA SER A 421 -3.93 3.35 15.23
C SER A 421 -2.90 3.44 14.10
N VAL A 422 -3.15 2.79 12.97
CA VAL A 422 -2.29 2.85 11.78
C VAL A 422 -2.27 4.25 11.18
N LEU A 423 -3.42 4.92 11.06
CA LEU A 423 -3.51 6.31 10.60
C LEU A 423 -2.64 7.24 11.46
N ASN A 424 -2.80 7.16 12.77
CA ASN A 424 -2.03 7.99 13.72
C ASN A 424 -0.52 7.71 13.60
N ALA A 425 -0.12 6.45 13.47
CA ALA A 425 1.26 6.07 13.22
C ALA A 425 1.81 6.69 11.93
N MET A 426 1.00 6.77 10.89
CA MET A 426 1.38 7.39 9.62
C MET A 426 1.31 8.92 9.61
N GLY A 427 0.95 9.54 10.73
CA GLY A 427 0.88 10.99 10.88
C GLY A 427 -0.45 11.61 10.44
N VAL A 428 -1.50 10.79 10.34
CA VAL A 428 -2.89 11.22 10.10
C VAL A 428 -3.62 11.23 11.45
N PRO A 429 -3.91 12.38 12.07
CA PRO A 429 -4.41 12.48 13.45
C PRO A 429 -5.93 12.26 13.54
N ASP A 430 -6.46 11.30 12.79
CA ASP A 430 -7.87 10.96 12.82
C ASP A 430 -8.20 10.23 14.13
N THR A 431 -9.31 10.54 14.74
CA THR A 431 -9.81 9.90 15.97
C THR A 431 -10.82 8.79 15.68
N THR A 432 -11.39 8.78 14.48
CA THR A 432 -12.28 7.76 13.94
C THR A 432 -11.97 7.55 12.46
N PHE A 433 -12.34 6.39 11.92
CA PHE A 433 -12.15 6.11 10.49
C PHE A 433 -13.26 5.21 9.96
N GLY A 434 -13.79 5.55 8.79
CA GLY A 434 -14.93 4.86 8.18
C GLY A 434 -16.21 5.06 8.98
N ASP A 435 -16.91 3.98 9.31
CA ASP A 435 -18.15 4.03 10.09
C ASP A 435 -17.85 4.22 11.58
N ALA A 436 -18.26 5.37 12.12
CA ALA A 436 -18.06 5.74 13.53
C ALA A 436 -18.73 4.80 14.54
N ARG A 437 -19.67 3.95 14.12
CA ARG A 437 -20.23 2.90 15.00
C ARG A 437 -19.19 1.85 15.36
N PHE A 438 -18.17 1.65 14.50
CA PHE A 438 -17.16 0.62 14.61
C PHE A 438 -15.73 1.18 14.72
N SER A 439 -15.58 2.48 14.95
CA SER A 439 -14.28 3.14 15.13
C SER A 439 -14.45 4.27 16.14
N THR A 440 -13.94 4.06 17.34
CA THR A 440 -14.20 4.97 18.48
C THR A 440 -12.92 5.59 19.05
N ALA A 441 -11.79 4.91 18.94
CA ALA A 441 -10.49 5.35 19.44
C ALA A 441 -9.36 4.48 18.84
N PRO A 442 -8.09 4.88 18.97
CA PRO A 442 -6.98 3.99 18.64
C PRO A 442 -7.01 2.71 19.47
N LEU A 443 -6.63 1.57 18.86
CA LEU A 443 -6.52 0.29 19.54
C LEU A 443 -5.43 0.36 20.64
N PRO A 444 -5.72 0.01 21.90
CA PRO A 444 -4.75 0.12 22.99
C PRO A 444 -3.60 -0.89 22.87
N ASN A 445 -2.50 -0.66 23.61
CA ASN A 445 -1.36 -1.58 23.76
C ASN A 445 -0.56 -1.83 22.48
N LEU A 446 -0.60 -0.95 21.47
CA LEU A 446 0.22 -1.10 20.25
C LEU A 446 1.54 -0.32 20.32
N VAL A 447 1.58 0.80 21.03
CA VAL A 447 2.75 1.70 21.20
C VAL A 447 3.41 1.53 22.55
#